data_26a82a95a8f3dc3304e507a906e72271
#
_entry.id   26a82a95a8f3dc3304e507a906e72271
#
_cell.length_a   1.000
_cell.length_b   1.000
_cell.length_c   1.000
_cell.angle_alpha   90.00
_cell.angle_beta   90.00
_cell.angle_gamma   90.00
#
_symmetry.space_group_name_H-M   'P 1'
#
loop_
_entity.id
_entity.type
_entity.pdbx_description
1 polymer ?
#
loop_
_entity_poly.entity_id
_entity_poly.type
_entity_poly.pdbx_seq_one_letter_code
_entity_poly.pdbx_strand_id
1 'polypeptide(L)'
;MGVWKSLGRFALKVMGWKLVGEIPEGVDKCVIPVAPHTCIEDFILGRLAYCSVDKPVKFLIKKEFFDNPILRPLLKKLGGIPVDRSRSNNTVAQVAALFKEYDTLNIVITPEGTRKLVHHWKKGFYYIAEKAH
;
A
#
# COMPACT_ATOMS: atom_id res chain seq x y z
N MET A 1 -5.73 -13.30 13.90
CA MET A 1 -6.31 -12.64 12.71
C MET A 1 -7.71 -12.09 12.96
N GLY A 2 -8.61 -12.85 13.54
CA GLY A 2 -9.97 -12.40 13.84
C GLY A 2 -10.09 -11.15 14.70
N VAL A 3 -9.23 -11.01 15.69
CA VAL A 3 -9.22 -9.83 16.59
C VAL A 3 -8.90 -8.54 15.82
N TRP A 4 -7.90 -8.56 14.99
CA TRP A 4 -7.50 -7.40 14.18
C TRP A 4 -8.58 -7.03 13.17
N LYS A 5 -9.20 -8.03 12.56
CA LYS A 5 -10.31 -7.83 11.63
C LYS A 5 -11.51 -7.15 12.33
N SER A 6 -11.88 -7.64 13.50
CA SER A 6 -12.96 -7.07 14.29
C SER A 6 -12.63 -5.66 14.77
N LEU A 7 -11.40 -5.43 15.19
CA LEU A 7 -10.94 -4.11 15.64
C LEU A 7 -10.95 -3.11 14.46
N GLY A 8 -10.49 -3.50 13.29
CA GLY A 8 -10.54 -2.65 12.08
C GLY A 8 -11.96 -2.26 11.71
N ARG A 9 -12.88 -3.24 11.72
CA ARG A 9 -14.31 -2.99 11.46
C ARG A 9 -14.93 -2.05 12.47
N PHE A 10 -14.65 -2.27 13.74
CA PHE A 10 -15.15 -1.43 14.82
C PHE A 10 -14.65 0.01 14.69
N ALA A 11 -13.33 0.19 14.47
CA ALA A 11 -12.73 1.50 14.31
C ALA A 11 -13.34 2.27 13.14
N LEU A 12 -13.50 1.65 11.98
CA LEU A 12 -14.12 2.26 10.80
C LEU A 12 -15.58 2.67 11.09
N LYS A 13 -16.33 1.81 11.78
CA LYS A 13 -17.72 2.09 12.14
C LYS A 13 -17.84 3.29 13.07
N VAL A 14 -16.97 3.37 14.08
CA VAL A 14 -16.94 4.52 15.02
C VAL A 14 -16.58 5.81 14.29
N MET A 15 -15.67 5.74 13.30
CA MET A 15 -15.28 6.89 12.49
C MET A 15 -16.32 7.27 11.42
N GLY A 16 -17.41 6.50 11.27
CA GLY A 16 -18.47 6.76 10.31
C GLY A 16 -18.14 6.29 8.87
N TRP A 17 -17.15 5.41 8.69
CA TRP A 17 -16.76 4.89 7.39
C TRP A 17 -17.41 3.55 7.08
N LYS A 18 -17.77 3.37 5.83
CA LYS A 18 -18.32 2.13 5.30
C LYS A 18 -17.50 1.66 4.12
N LEU A 19 -17.08 0.40 4.15
CA LEU A 19 -16.46 -0.25 3.01
C LEU A 19 -17.55 -0.72 2.03
N VAL A 20 -17.34 -0.42 0.76
CA VAL A 20 -18.22 -0.83 -0.32
C VAL A 20 -17.39 -1.55 -1.39
N GLY A 21 -17.90 -2.66 -1.91
CA GLY A 21 -17.22 -3.48 -2.88
C GLY A 21 -16.61 -4.74 -2.27
N GLU A 22 -16.13 -5.60 -3.13
CA GLU A 22 -15.54 -6.87 -2.74
C GLU A 22 -14.12 -7.00 -3.29
N ILE A 23 -13.26 -7.67 -2.55
CA ILE A 23 -11.92 -8.01 -3.00
C ILE A 23 -12.01 -9.37 -3.70
N PRO A 24 -11.54 -9.49 -4.95
CA PRO A 24 -11.58 -10.78 -5.65
C PRO A 24 -10.87 -11.88 -4.86
N GLU A 25 -11.48 -13.03 -4.78
CA GLU A 25 -10.87 -14.22 -4.19
C GLU A 25 -9.80 -14.80 -5.11
N GLY A 26 -8.82 -15.48 -4.53
CA GLY A 26 -7.77 -16.16 -5.30
C GLY A 26 -6.71 -15.24 -5.90
N VAL A 27 -6.72 -13.96 -5.57
CA VAL A 27 -5.68 -13.02 -6.02
C VAL A 27 -4.61 -12.92 -4.95
N ASP A 28 -3.48 -13.58 -5.16
CA ASP A 28 -2.36 -13.63 -4.22
C ASP A 28 -1.38 -12.48 -4.41
N LYS A 29 -1.32 -11.91 -5.60
CA LYS A 29 -0.43 -10.82 -5.95
C LYS A 29 -1.17 -9.76 -6.74
N CYS A 30 -1.10 -8.51 -6.29
CA CYS A 30 -1.71 -7.41 -7.02
C CYS A 30 -1.09 -6.06 -6.67
N VAL A 31 -1.24 -5.12 -7.59
CA VAL A 31 -0.95 -3.71 -7.38
C VAL A 31 -2.29 -2.99 -7.16
N ILE A 32 -2.39 -2.25 -6.08
CA ILE A 32 -3.64 -1.58 -5.68
C ILE A 32 -3.43 -0.07 -5.72
N PRO A 33 -3.83 0.61 -6.79
CA PRO A 33 -3.81 2.06 -6.79
C PRO A 33 -4.93 2.60 -5.91
N VAL A 34 -4.60 3.53 -5.02
CA VAL A 34 -5.56 4.17 -4.12
C VAL A 34 -5.56 5.69 -4.31
N ALA A 35 -6.74 6.25 -4.41
CA ALA A 35 -6.95 7.68 -4.59
C ALA A 35 -8.33 8.07 -4.04
N PRO A 36 -8.53 9.35 -3.67
CA PRO A 36 -7.50 10.38 -3.56
C PRO A 36 -6.62 10.20 -2.31
N HIS A 37 -5.41 10.74 -2.35
CA HIS A 37 -4.52 10.80 -1.20
C HIS A 37 -4.23 12.27 -0.88
N THR A 38 -4.84 12.77 0.17
CA THR A 38 -4.81 14.21 0.51
C THR A 38 -4.09 14.50 1.82
N CYS A 39 -4.09 13.55 2.75
CA CYS A 39 -3.49 13.73 4.07
C CYS A 39 -2.98 12.39 4.63
N ILE A 40 -2.26 12.46 5.73
CA ILE A 40 -1.68 11.26 6.35
C ILE A 40 -2.74 10.35 6.98
N GLU A 41 -3.89 10.89 7.35
CA GLU A 41 -5.02 10.12 7.87
C GLU A 41 -5.53 9.10 6.86
N ASP A 42 -5.37 9.35 5.57
CA ASP A 42 -5.71 8.40 4.51
C ASP A 42 -4.94 7.08 4.64
N PHE A 43 -3.70 7.14 5.11
CA PHE A 43 -2.90 5.96 5.40
C PHE A 43 -3.51 5.13 6.52
N ILE A 44 -3.97 5.78 7.58
CA ILE A 44 -4.62 5.12 8.73
C ILE A 44 -5.93 4.46 8.28
N LEU A 45 -6.76 5.17 7.52
CA LEU A 45 -8.00 4.65 6.97
C LEU A 45 -7.75 3.44 6.08
N GLY A 46 -6.77 3.53 5.21
CA GLY A 46 -6.38 2.42 4.33
C GLY A 46 -5.93 1.18 5.13
N ARG A 47 -5.13 1.38 6.16
CA ARG A 47 -4.69 0.28 7.05
C ARG A 47 -5.87 -0.38 7.75
N LEU A 48 -6.79 0.40 8.29
CA LEU A 48 -7.99 -0.12 8.94
C LEU A 48 -8.89 -0.87 7.96
N ALA A 49 -9.06 -0.33 6.76
CA ALA A 49 -9.86 -0.96 5.72
C ALA A 49 -9.32 -2.35 5.35
N TYR A 50 -8.03 -2.46 5.03
CA TYR A 50 -7.43 -3.75 4.68
C TYR A 50 -7.37 -4.72 5.85
N CYS A 51 -7.20 -4.20 7.07
CA CYS A 51 -7.29 -5.00 8.28
C CYS A 51 -8.70 -5.61 8.45
N SER A 52 -9.72 -4.81 8.18
CA SER A 52 -11.13 -5.21 8.35
C SER A 52 -11.57 -6.32 7.38
N VAL A 53 -10.89 -6.46 6.25
CA VAL A 53 -11.15 -7.52 5.26
C VAL A 53 -10.11 -8.63 5.28
N ASP A 54 -9.20 -8.57 6.24
CA ASP A 54 -8.13 -9.58 6.43
C ASP A 54 -7.21 -9.74 5.20
N LYS A 55 -6.93 -8.63 4.52
CA LYS A 55 -6.04 -8.59 3.35
C LYS A 55 -4.72 -7.95 3.74
N PRO A 56 -3.61 -8.72 3.79
CA PRO A 56 -2.30 -8.15 4.07
C PRO A 56 -1.84 -7.28 2.89
N VAL A 57 -1.45 -6.06 3.17
CA VAL A 57 -0.94 -5.12 2.16
C VAL A 57 0.41 -4.55 2.57
N LYS A 58 1.21 -4.20 1.58
CA LYS A 58 2.50 -3.54 1.74
C LYS A 58 2.44 -2.14 1.15
N PHE A 59 3.25 -1.24 1.70
CA PHE A 59 3.35 0.15 1.27
C PHE A 59 4.78 0.46 0.87
N LEU A 60 4.95 1.25 -0.17
CA LEU A 60 6.27 1.70 -0.61
C LEU A 60 6.65 2.97 0.15
N ILE A 61 7.77 2.92 0.84
CA ILE A 61 8.28 4.03 1.65
C ILE A 61 9.71 4.35 1.20
N LYS A 62 10.06 5.62 1.14
CA LYS A 62 11.42 6.04 0.80
C LYS A 62 12.44 5.35 1.70
N LYS A 63 13.48 4.78 1.11
CA LYS A 63 14.50 4.02 1.84
C LYS A 63 15.19 4.83 2.95
N GLU A 64 15.29 6.15 2.79
CA GLU A 64 15.93 7.04 3.76
C GLU A 64 15.25 7.00 5.14
N PHE A 65 13.94 6.75 5.19
CA PHE A 65 13.23 6.57 6.47
C PHE A 65 13.66 5.30 7.21
N PHE A 66 14.18 4.31 6.51
CA PHE A 66 14.67 3.07 7.10
C PHE A 66 16.08 3.20 7.65
N ASP A 67 16.78 4.29 7.37
CA ASP A 67 18.11 4.57 7.93
C ASP A 67 18.04 4.91 9.43
N ASN A 68 16.87 5.39 9.88
CA ASN A 68 16.63 5.63 11.30
C ASN A 68 16.40 4.29 12.03
N PRO A 69 17.28 3.92 13.00
CA PRO A 69 17.17 2.63 13.69
C PRO A 69 15.91 2.49 14.56
N ILE A 70 15.29 3.60 14.96
CA ILE A 70 14.04 3.60 15.75
C ILE A 70 12.83 3.36 14.83
N LEU A 71 12.81 4.04 13.67
CA LEU A 71 11.69 3.94 12.73
C LEU A 71 11.69 2.63 11.94
N ARG A 72 12.86 2.08 11.64
CA ARG A 72 12.98 0.87 10.82
C ARG A 72 12.08 -0.30 11.25
N PRO A 73 12.11 -0.76 12.52
CA PRO A 73 11.27 -1.87 12.93
C PRO A 73 9.77 -1.52 12.88
N LEU A 74 9.41 -0.29 13.20
CA LEU A 74 8.04 0.19 13.14
C LEU A 74 7.51 0.19 11.71
N LEU A 75 8.28 0.74 10.77
CA LEU A 75 7.90 0.81 9.35
C LEU A 75 7.74 -0.59 8.77
N LYS A 76 8.63 -1.52 9.09
CA LYS A 76 8.51 -2.92 8.66
C LYS A 76 7.27 -3.60 9.23
N LYS A 77 6.96 -3.36 10.49
CA LYS A 77 5.76 -3.90 11.14
C LYS A 77 4.47 -3.37 10.52
N LEU A 78 4.47 -2.11 10.06
CA LEU A 78 3.33 -1.51 9.37
C LEU A 78 3.18 -1.97 7.92
N GLY A 79 4.09 -2.78 7.42
CA GLY A 79 4.08 -3.26 6.03
C GLY A 79 4.82 -2.36 5.05
N GLY A 80 5.73 -1.52 5.54
CA GLY A 80 6.57 -0.67 4.70
C GLY A 80 7.66 -1.47 3.99
N ILE A 81 7.86 -1.19 2.70
CA ILE A 81 8.96 -1.71 1.89
C ILE A 81 9.83 -0.53 1.47
N PRO A 82 11.13 -0.56 1.75
CA PRO A 82 12.02 0.52 1.35
C PRO A 82 12.22 0.53 -0.17
N VAL A 83 12.08 1.69 -0.78
CA VAL A 83 12.34 1.89 -2.22
C VAL A 83 13.20 3.11 -2.44
N ASP A 84 14.10 3.01 -3.42
CA ASP A 84 14.87 4.15 -3.90
C ASP A 84 14.06 4.88 -4.97
N ARG A 85 13.64 6.10 -4.67
CA ARG A 85 12.85 6.94 -5.58
C ARG A 85 13.68 7.95 -6.35
N SER A 86 15.00 7.84 -6.33
CA SER A 86 15.88 8.77 -7.04
C SER A 86 15.68 8.74 -8.55
N ARG A 87 15.26 7.57 -9.08
CA ARG A 87 14.94 7.39 -10.51
C ARG A 87 13.66 6.59 -10.64
N SER A 88 12.69 7.11 -11.39
CA SER A 88 11.38 6.47 -11.58
C SER A 88 11.46 5.07 -12.20
N ASN A 89 12.34 4.88 -13.19
CA ASN A 89 12.53 3.57 -13.84
C ASN A 89 13.10 2.52 -12.89
N ASN A 90 13.99 2.92 -11.97
CA ASN A 90 14.51 2.03 -10.94
C ASN A 90 13.42 1.62 -9.95
N THR A 91 12.51 2.52 -9.59
CA THR A 91 11.39 2.21 -8.70
C THR A 91 10.50 1.13 -9.30
N VAL A 92 10.12 1.26 -10.56
CA VAL A 92 9.31 0.26 -11.25
C VAL A 92 10.01 -1.11 -11.27
N ALA A 93 11.31 -1.14 -11.62
CA ALA A 93 12.08 -2.38 -11.66
C ALA A 93 12.24 -3.02 -10.28
N GLN A 94 12.53 -2.23 -9.24
CA GLN A 94 12.65 -2.70 -7.87
C GLN A 94 11.35 -3.33 -7.38
N VAL A 95 10.23 -2.66 -7.57
CA VAL A 95 8.92 -3.13 -7.11
C VAL A 95 8.47 -4.36 -7.89
N ALA A 96 8.66 -4.38 -9.20
CA ALA A 96 8.32 -5.54 -10.03
C ALA A 96 9.12 -6.78 -9.61
N ALA A 97 10.39 -6.62 -9.24
CA ALA A 97 11.25 -7.71 -8.76
C ALA A 97 10.72 -8.33 -7.46
N LEU A 98 10.10 -7.54 -6.59
CA LEU A 98 9.54 -8.03 -5.33
C LEU A 98 8.45 -9.09 -5.54
N PHE A 99 7.70 -9.01 -6.63
CA PHE A 99 6.67 -9.99 -6.95
C PHE A 99 7.21 -11.39 -7.23
N LYS A 100 8.50 -11.49 -7.52
CA LYS A 100 9.17 -12.78 -7.70
C LYS A 100 9.67 -13.37 -6.37
N GLU A 101 9.90 -12.52 -5.38
CA GLU A 101 10.45 -12.91 -4.08
C GLU A 101 9.39 -13.39 -3.08
N TYR A 102 8.15 -12.93 -3.25
CA TYR A 102 7.05 -13.22 -2.33
C TYR A 102 6.02 -14.13 -2.98
N ASP A 103 5.50 -15.08 -2.23
CA ASP A 103 4.38 -15.93 -2.68
C ASP A 103 3.07 -15.13 -2.72
N THR A 104 2.88 -14.26 -1.74
CA THR A 104 1.74 -13.34 -1.67
C THR A 104 2.24 -11.92 -1.51
N LEU A 105 1.81 -11.03 -2.38
CA LEU A 105 2.24 -9.63 -2.32
C LEU A 105 1.15 -8.70 -2.88
N ASN A 106 0.58 -7.88 -2.00
CA ASN A 106 -0.38 -6.85 -2.37
C ASN A 106 0.25 -5.49 -2.05
N ILE A 107 0.57 -4.72 -3.07
CA ILE A 107 1.23 -3.42 -2.92
C ILE A 107 0.24 -2.30 -3.18
N VAL A 108 0.09 -1.42 -2.19
CA VAL A 108 -0.72 -0.20 -2.28
C VAL A 108 0.15 0.94 -2.80
N ILE A 109 -0.33 1.62 -3.82
CA ILE A 109 0.35 2.75 -4.46
C ILE A 109 -0.61 3.91 -4.60
N THR A 110 -0.14 5.12 -4.31
CA THR A 110 -0.89 6.35 -4.59
C THR A 110 -0.50 6.87 -5.97
N PRO A 111 -1.36 6.70 -7.00
CA PRO A 111 -0.99 7.03 -8.37
C PRO A 111 -0.83 8.53 -8.62
N GLU A 112 -1.37 9.36 -7.74
CA GLU A 112 -1.19 10.81 -7.80
C GLU A 112 0.26 11.24 -7.53
N GLY A 113 1.01 10.46 -6.76
CA GLY A 113 2.41 10.73 -6.42
C GLY A 113 2.64 11.95 -5.53
N THR A 114 1.58 12.60 -5.09
CA THR A 114 1.58 13.78 -4.23
C THR A 114 0.24 13.88 -3.52
N ARG A 115 0.18 14.68 -2.45
CA ARG A 115 -1.06 14.99 -1.72
C ARG A 115 -1.81 16.20 -2.29
N LYS A 116 -1.23 16.87 -3.28
CA LYS A 116 -1.86 18.00 -3.99
C LYS A 116 -2.81 17.48 -5.05
N LEU A 117 -3.81 18.29 -5.41
CA LEU A 117 -4.69 17.97 -6.53
C LEU A 117 -3.90 17.84 -7.82
N VAL A 118 -4.11 16.74 -8.52
CA VAL A 118 -3.52 16.48 -9.84
C VAL A 118 -4.62 16.07 -10.83
N HIS A 119 -4.43 16.37 -12.09
CA HIS A 119 -5.39 16.03 -13.15
C HIS A 119 -5.08 14.70 -13.81
N HIS A 120 -3.88 14.16 -13.60
CA HIS A 120 -3.42 12.91 -14.21
C HIS A 120 -2.71 12.04 -13.18
N TRP A 121 -2.96 10.74 -13.25
CA TRP A 121 -2.25 9.76 -12.45
C TRP A 121 -0.92 9.40 -13.12
N LYS A 122 0.10 9.20 -12.31
CA LYS A 122 1.36 8.62 -12.77
C LYS A 122 1.14 7.14 -13.12
N LYS A 123 1.76 6.68 -14.18
CA LYS A 123 1.55 5.33 -14.71
C LYS A 123 2.45 4.26 -14.09
N GLY A 124 3.21 4.60 -13.06
CA GLY A 124 4.14 3.67 -12.41
C GLY A 124 3.48 2.36 -11.97
N PHE A 125 2.28 2.45 -11.38
CA PHE A 125 1.52 1.27 -10.95
C PHE A 125 1.21 0.32 -12.10
N TYR A 126 0.87 0.85 -13.26
CA TYR A 126 0.61 0.07 -14.47
C TYR A 126 1.86 -0.66 -14.96
N TYR A 127 2.97 0.06 -15.06
CA TYR A 127 4.23 -0.54 -15.51
C TYR A 127 4.77 -1.58 -14.53
N ILE A 128 4.55 -1.41 -13.24
CA ILE A 128 4.90 -2.41 -12.22
C ILE A 128 4.09 -3.69 -12.46
N ALA A 129 2.79 -3.57 -12.63
CA ALA A 129 1.91 -4.71 -12.87
C ALA A 129 2.27 -5.43 -14.17
N GLU A 130 2.52 -4.70 -15.24
CA GLU A 130 2.92 -5.25 -16.52
C GLU A 130 4.27 -5.98 -16.44
N LYS A 131 5.25 -5.39 -15.78
CA LYS A 131 6.60 -5.95 -15.68
C LYS A 131 6.69 -7.15 -14.73
N ALA A 132 5.81 -7.21 -13.75
CA ALA A 132 5.74 -8.30 -12.77
C ALA A 132 4.97 -9.53 -13.28
N HIS A 133 4.31 -9.40 -14.40
CA HIS A 133 3.45 -10.45 -14.98
C HIS A 133 4.22 -11.69 -15.45
#